data_9a7d32b3872b48fce4cf113b2eba1c9b
#
_entry.id   9a7d32b3872b48fce4cf113b2eba1c9b
#
_cell.length_a   1.000
_cell.length_b   1.000
_cell.length_c   1.000
_cell.angle_alpha   90.00
_cell.angle_beta   90.00
_cell.angle_gamma   90.00
#
_symmetry.space_group_name_H-M   'P 1'
#
loop_
_entity.id
_entity.type
_entity.pdbx_description
1 polymer ?
#
loop_
_entity_poly.entity_id
_entity_poly.type
_entity_poly.pdbx_seq_one_letter_code
_entity_poly.pdbx_strand_id
1 'polypeptide(L)'
;DEALNQNILELLKIEDEYELRDLITQVPELMIDSQDANGEYLSLRVRFALVRRESGFISGLVAVLHDTTEQEKEERERRLFVSNVSHELRTPLTSVKSYLEALDEGALSEPVAPDFIKVSLDETNRMMRMVTDLLHLSRIDNATSHLDVELINFTAFITFILNRFDKMRGPDEEKKYELVRDYPITSVWIEIDTDKMTQVIDNILNNAIKYSPDG
;
A
#
# COMPACT_ATOMS: atom_id res chain seq x y z
N ASP A 1 15.32 31.88 16.55
CA ASP A 1 16.37 32.91 16.65
C ASP A 1 17.56 32.67 15.70
N GLU A 2 17.82 31.44 15.24
CA GLU A 2 18.95 31.13 14.36
C GLU A 2 18.76 31.65 12.91
N ALA A 3 17.54 31.90 12.46
CA ALA A 3 17.24 32.41 11.12
C ALA A 3 17.38 33.94 10.99
N LEU A 4 17.54 34.65 12.12
CA LEU A 4 17.67 36.12 12.11
C LEU A 4 18.97 36.56 11.44
N ASN A 5 18.85 37.46 10.47
CA ASN A 5 19.95 38.00 9.66
C ASN A 5 20.62 37.01 8.68
N GLN A 6 20.00 35.87 8.42
CA GLN A 6 20.49 34.97 7.38
C GLN A 6 19.85 35.30 6.02
N ASN A 7 20.54 34.96 4.95
CA ASN A 7 20.02 35.06 3.59
C ASN A 7 18.92 33.99 3.38
N ILE A 8 17.76 34.41 2.87
CA ILE A 8 16.64 33.50 2.63
C ILE A 8 16.98 32.38 1.66
N LEU A 9 17.85 32.62 0.68
CA LEU A 9 18.30 31.61 -0.27
C LEU A 9 19.10 30.51 0.43
N GLU A 10 20.06 30.90 1.29
CA GLU A 10 20.85 29.96 2.09
C GLU A 10 19.99 29.20 3.10
N LEU A 11 19.05 29.90 3.75
CA LEU A 11 18.14 29.30 4.71
C LEU A 11 17.28 28.22 4.09
N LEU A 12 16.84 28.43 2.84
CA LEU A 12 16.02 27.48 2.07
C LEU A 12 16.87 26.52 1.24
N LYS A 13 18.22 26.69 1.21
CA LYS A 13 19.17 25.89 0.40
C LYS A 13 18.84 25.91 -1.10
N ILE A 14 18.49 27.08 -1.61
CA ILE A 14 18.14 27.30 -3.04
C ILE A 14 19.07 28.30 -3.72
N GLU A 15 20.20 28.64 -3.09
CA GLU A 15 21.17 29.60 -3.60
C GLU A 15 21.81 29.19 -4.92
N ASP A 16 21.86 27.88 -5.23
CA ASP A 16 22.40 27.36 -6.48
C ASP A 16 21.40 27.45 -7.66
N GLU A 17 20.10 27.56 -7.36
CA GLU A 17 19.03 27.53 -8.38
C GLU A 17 18.37 28.90 -8.61
N TYR A 18 18.34 29.76 -7.60
CA TYR A 18 17.61 31.02 -7.61
C TYR A 18 18.45 32.19 -7.06
N GLU A 19 18.28 33.35 -7.69
CA GLU A 19 18.73 34.62 -7.15
C GLU A 19 17.57 35.33 -6.44
N LEU A 20 17.88 36.25 -5.52
CA LEU A 20 16.87 37.07 -4.83
C LEU A 20 15.98 37.84 -5.83
N ARG A 21 16.54 38.22 -6.98
CA ARG A 21 15.82 38.89 -8.06
C ARG A 21 14.74 38.00 -8.66
N ASP A 22 14.99 36.72 -8.79
CA ASP A 22 14.02 35.75 -9.34
C ASP A 22 12.83 35.60 -8.39
N LEU A 23 13.06 35.49 -7.09
CA LEU A 23 12.02 35.43 -6.09
C LEU A 23 11.12 36.69 -6.09
N ILE A 24 11.70 37.85 -6.41
CA ILE A 24 10.97 39.14 -6.48
C ILE A 24 10.21 39.28 -7.80
N THR A 25 10.75 38.80 -8.90
CA THR A 25 10.21 39.04 -10.25
C THR A 25 9.18 37.98 -10.65
N GLN A 26 9.47 36.71 -10.35
CA GLN A 26 8.66 35.56 -10.76
C GLN A 26 7.71 35.09 -9.67
N VAL A 27 8.02 35.39 -8.40
CA VAL A 27 7.28 34.95 -7.20
C VAL A 27 6.96 33.45 -7.27
N PRO A 28 7.97 32.58 -7.43
CA PRO A 28 7.76 31.16 -7.69
C PRO A 28 7.12 30.44 -6.52
N GLU A 29 6.42 29.36 -6.81
CA GLU A 29 6.06 28.34 -5.82
C GLU A 29 7.09 27.22 -5.92
N LEU A 30 7.76 26.91 -4.81
CA LEU A 30 8.83 25.93 -4.76
C LEU A 30 8.44 24.74 -3.89
N MET A 31 8.89 23.56 -4.31
CA MET A 31 8.90 22.37 -3.47
C MET A 31 10.34 22.10 -3.06
N ILE A 32 10.58 22.03 -1.76
CA ILE A 32 11.91 21.86 -1.19
C ILE A 32 11.92 20.59 -0.35
N ASP A 33 12.76 19.64 -0.77
CA ASP A 33 13.03 18.44 -0.01
C ASP A 33 14.24 18.67 0.90
N SER A 34 14.08 18.40 2.19
CA SER A 34 15.09 18.63 3.22
C SER A 34 15.05 17.51 4.27
N GLN A 35 15.81 17.67 5.31
CA GLN A 35 15.74 16.85 6.52
C GLN A 35 15.48 17.75 7.71
N ASP A 36 14.68 17.26 8.65
CA ASP A 36 14.46 17.94 9.92
C ASP A 36 15.70 17.83 10.84
N ALA A 37 15.59 18.38 12.07
CA ALA A 37 16.66 18.32 13.06
C ALA A 37 17.01 16.90 13.52
N ASN A 38 16.13 15.92 13.31
CA ASN A 38 16.32 14.51 13.64
C ASN A 38 16.84 13.69 12.44
N GLY A 39 16.99 14.32 11.27
CA GLY A 39 17.40 13.67 10.02
C GLY A 39 16.24 12.99 9.28
N GLU A 40 14.98 13.23 9.69
CA GLU A 40 13.82 12.71 9.00
C GLU A 40 13.50 13.55 7.74
N TYR A 41 12.95 12.88 6.72
CA TYR A 41 12.56 13.52 5.47
C TYR A 41 11.49 14.59 5.71
N LEU A 42 11.70 15.76 5.13
CA LEU A 42 10.82 16.94 5.22
C LEU A 42 10.57 17.48 3.82
N SER A 43 9.32 17.57 3.41
CA SER A 43 8.91 18.21 2.16
C SER A 43 8.16 19.50 2.46
N LEU A 44 8.68 20.62 1.98
CA LEU A 44 8.13 21.95 2.20
C LEU A 44 7.66 22.58 0.90
N ARG A 45 6.42 23.01 0.88
CA ARG A 45 5.90 23.89 -0.16
C ARG A 45 6.11 25.34 0.27
N VAL A 46 6.91 26.08 -0.51
CA VAL A 46 7.25 27.47 -0.21
C VAL A 46 6.58 28.40 -1.21
N ARG A 47 5.79 29.35 -0.70
CA ARG A 47 5.16 30.40 -1.49
C ARG A 47 5.72 31.73 -1.07
N PHE A 48 6.05 32.58 -2.04
CA PHE A 48 6.56 33.92 -1.81
C PHE A 48 5.48 34.98 -2.04
N ALA A 49 5.51 36.03 -1.25
CA ALA A 49 4.66 37.21 -1.43
C ALA A 49 5.48 38.48 -1.21
N LEU A 50 5.27 39.50 -2.04
CA LEU A 50 5.95 40.78 -1.91
C LEU A 50 5.16 41.71 -1.01
N VAL A 51 5.84 42.28 -0.02
CA VAL A 51 5.31 43.36 0.80
C VAL A 51 5.67 44.70 0.17
N ARG A 52 4.65 45.48 -0.17
CA ARG A 52 4.82 46.79 -0.82
C ARG A 52 4.38 47.90 0.14
N ARG A 53 5.08 49.02 0.13
CA ARG A 53 4.64 50.28 0.80
C ARG A 53 3.52 50.92 -0.02
N GLU A 54 2.79 51.84 0.58
CA GLU A 54 1.80 52.67 -0.10
C GLU A 54 2.36 53.39 -1.34
N SER A 55 3.63 53.71 -1.34
CA SER A 55 4.39 54.32 -2.44
C SER A 55 4.67 53.34 -3.61
N GLY A 56 4.29 52.04 -3.51
CA GLY A 56 4.52 51.00 -4.49
C GLY A 56 5.88 50.33 -4.40
N PHE A 57 6.82 50.86 -3.63
CA PHE A 57 8.13 50.27 -3.45
C PHE A 57 8.05 48.93 -2.65
N ILE A 58 8.82 47.93 -3.08
CA ILE A 58 8.97 46.68 -2.35
C ILE A 58 9.70 46.93 -1.05
N SER A 59 9.09 46.61 0.08
CA SER A 59 9.67 46.76 1.41
C SER A 59 10.12 45.44 2.01
N GLY A 60 9.69 44.31 1.45
CA GLY A 60 10.08 42.99 1.93
C GLY A 60 9.53 41.86 1.08
N LEU A 61 10.04 40.70 1.37
CA LEU A 61 9.58 39.40 0.83
C LEU A 61 9.11 38.54 2.01
N VAL A 62 7.97 37.93 1.89
CA VAL A 62 7.43 36.94 2.85
C VAL A 62 7.49 35.58 2.19
N ALA A 63 8.09 34.61 2.86
CA ALA A 63 8.02 33.22 2.48
C ALA A 63 7.06 32.49 3.45
N VAL A 64 6.05 31.84 2.89
CA VAL A 64 5.13 30.98 3.64
C VAL A 64 5.54 29.54 3.37
N LEU A 65 5.95 28.85 4.41
CA LEU A 65 6.34 27.45 4.35
C LEU A 65 5.16 26.60 4.82
N HIS A 66 4.78 25.66 4.00
CA HIS A 66 3.75 24.67 4.31
C HIS A 66 4.37 23.29 4.31
N ASP A 67 4.31 22.60 5.44
CA ASP A 67 4.76 21.23 5.54
C ASP A 67 3.79 20.32 4.80
N THR A 68 4.30 19.66 3.75
CA THR A 68 3.55 18.74 2.90
C THR A 68 4.08 17.31 2.99
N THR A 69 4.93 17.03 3.99
CA THR A 69 5.65 15.76 4.15
C THR A 69 4.70 14.56 4.15
N GLU A 70 3.65 14.62 4.96
CA GLU A 70 2.69 13.51 5.06
C GLU A 70 1.90 13.34 3.75
N GLN A 71 1.49 14.45 3.12
CA GLN A 71 0.78 14.42 1.84
C GLN A 71 1.62 13.82 0.72
N GLU A 72 2.90 14.22 0.63
CA GLU A 72 3.84 13.69 -0.36
C GLU A 72 4.15 12.20 -0.12
N LYS A 73 4.22 11.79 1.14
CA LYS A 73 4.40 10.39 1.54
C LYS A 73 3.20 9.55 1.12
N GLU A 74 1.97 9.98 1.45
CA GLU A 74 0.74 9.29 1.05
C GLU A 74 0.61 9.19 -0.47
N GLU A 75 0.94 10.26 -1.20
CA GLU A 75 0.89 10.25 -2.67
C GLU A 75 1.94 9.32 -3.26
N ARG A 76 3.16 9.28 -2.71
CA ARG A 76 4.22 8.35 -3.11
C ARG A 76 3.80 6.90 -2.87
N GLU A 77 3.27 6.59 -1.70
CA GLU A 77 2.76 5.26 -1.36
C GLU A 77 1.64 4.84 -2.30
N ARG A 78 0.71 5.74 -2.62
CA ARG A 78 -0.35 5.51 -3.59
C ARG A 78 0.19 5.22 -5.00
N ARG A 79 1.18 5.99 -5.46
CA ARG A 79 1.80 5.76 -6.78
C ARG A 79 2.52 4.41 -6.83
N LEU A 80 3.27 4.06 -5.78
CA LEU A 80 3.92 2.75 -5.64
C LEU A 80 2.91 1.62 -5.62
N PHE A 81 1.82 1.76 -4.88
CA PHE A 81 0.73 0.79 -4.85
C PHE A 81 0.16 0.52 -6.24
N VAL A 82 -0.23 1.57 -6.98
CA VAL A 82 -0.77 1.43 -8.35
C VAL A 82 0.25 0.79 -9.29
N SER A 83 1.53 1.15 -9.18
CA SER A 83 2.61 0.55 -9.98
C SER A 83 2.75 -0.94 -9.68
N ASN A 84 2.80 -1.32 -8.40
CA ASN A 84 2.95 -2.71 -7.98
C ASN A 84 1.76 -3.56 -8.44
N VAL A 85 0.52 -3.07 -8.26
CA VAL A 85 -0.69 -3.74 -8.75
C VAL A 85 -0.63 -3.97 -10.26
N SER A 86 -0.21 -2.95 -11.01
CA SER A 86 -0.09 -3.05 -12.47
C SER A 86 0.93 -4.10 -12.89
N HIS A 87 2.05 -4.22 -12.19
CA HIS A 87 3.06 -5.24 -12.42
C HIS A 87 2.57 -6.64 -12.07
N GLU A 88 1.93 -6.79 -10.89
CA GLU A 88 1.39 -8.07 -10.42
C GLU A 88 0.25 -8.62 -11.30
N LEU A 89 -0.52 -7.75 -11.95
CA LEU A 89 -1.55 -8.15 -12.91
C LEU A 89 -0.98 -8.45 -14.29
N ARG A 90 0.07 -7.76 -14.72
CA ARG A 90 0.66 -7.93 -16.06
C ARG A 90 1.28 -9.31 -16.23
N THR A 91 1.96 -9.84 -15.22
CA THR A 91 2.66 -11.12 -15.29
C THR A 91 1.71 -12.28 -15.58
N PRO A 92 0.65 -12.53 -14.78
CA PRO A 92 -0.31 -13.61 -15.08
C PRO A 92 -1.05 -13.38 -16.39
N LEU A 93 -1.38 -12.14 -16.73
CA LEU A 93 -2.06 -11.81 -17.98
C LEU A 93 -1.18 -12.17 -19.20
N THR A 94 0.13 -11.89 -19.13
CA THR A 94 1.08 -12.27 -20.19
C THR A 94 1.18 -13.78 -20.29
N SER A 95 1.22 -14.50 -19.18
CA SER A 95 1.24 -15.96 -19.15
C SER A 95 -0.01 -16.56 -19.82
N VAL A 96 -1.20 -16.11 -19.38
CA VAL A 96 -2.48 -16.55 -20.00
C VAL A 96 -2.49 -16.28 -21.49
N LYS A 97 -2.09 -15.09 -21.90
CA LYS A 97 -2.03 -14.71 -23.32
C LYS A 97 -1.11 -15.67 -24.11
N SER A 98 0.10 -15.92 -23.62
CA SER A 98 1.06 -16.79 -24.30
C SER A 98 0.56 -18.22 -24.47
N TYR A 99 -0.09 -18.80 -23.45
CA TYR A 99 -0.65 -20.14 -23.56
C TYR A 99 -1.84 -20.20 -24.51
N LEU A 100 -2.70 -19.19 -24.53
CA LEU A 100 -3.82 -19.10 -25.47
C LEU A 100 -3.33 -18.91 -26.91
N GLU A 101 -2.30 -18.08 -27.14
CA GLU A 101 -1.67 -17.92 -28.47
C GLU A 101 -1.07 -19.22 -28.95
N ALA A 102 -0.35 -19.95 -28.08
CA ALA A 102 0.18 -21.27 -28.44
C ALA A 102 -0.91 -22.30 -28.81
N LEU A 103 -2.05 -22.28 -28.10
CA LEU A 103 -3.20 -23.13 -28.42
C LEU A 103 -3.82 -22.76 -29.77
N ASP A 104 -3.94 -21.45 -30.07
CA ASP A 104 -4.46 -20.96 -31.36
C ASP A 104 -3.54 -21.30 -32.54
N GLU A 105 -2.23 -21.22 -32.31
CA GLU A 105 -1.21 -21.55 -33.32
C GLU A 105 -1.07 -23.06 -33.63
N GLY A 106 -1.79 -23.95 -32.93
CA GLY A 106 -1.88 -25.37 -33.24
C GLY A 106 -1.64 -26.32 -32.08
N ALA A 107 -1.17 -25.83 -30.91
CA ALA A 107 -0.96 -26.71 -29.75
C ALA A 107 -2.26 -27.33 -29.19
N LEU A 108 -3.43 -26.89 -29.67
CA LEU A 108 -4.72 -27.45 -29.28
C LEU A 108 -4.83 -28.98 -29.62
N SER A 109 -4.12 -29.42 -30.64
CA SER A 109 -4.07 -30.83 -31.06
C SER A 109 -2.98 -31.64 -30.35
N GLU A 110 -2.14 -30.98 -29.56
CA GLU A 110 -1.01 -31.58 -28.87
C GLU A 110 -1.41 -32.11 -27.48
N PRO A 111 -0.69 -33.10 -26.91
CA PRO A 111 -0.94 -33.63 -25.56
C PRO A 111 -0.81 -32.60 -24.44
N VAL A 112 -0.13 -31.47 -24.69
CA VAL A 112 0.08 -30.36 -23.71
C VAL A 112 -1.11 -29.40 -23.60
N ALA A 113 -2.09 -29.49 -24.50
CA ALA A 113 -3.24 -28.58 -24.50
C ALA A 113 -4.00 -28.52 -23.14
N PRO A 114 -4.28 -29.64 -22.45
CA PRO A 114 -4.92 -29.60 -21.14
C PRO A 114 -4.12 -28.85 -20.10
N ASP A 115 -2.78 -28.94 -20.12
CA ASP A 115 -1.91 -28.24 -19.17
C ASP A 115 -1.91 -26.75 -19.44
N PHE A 116 -1.88 -26.30 -20.69
CA PHE A 116 -1.97 -24.89 -21.07
C PHE A 116 -3.31 -24.27 -20.65
N ILE A 117 -4.41 -25.00 -20.84
CA ILE A 117 -5.74 -24.59 -20.40
C ILE A 117 -5.78 -24.49 -18.87
N LYS A 118 -5.23 -25.49 -18.16
CA LYS A 118 -5.19 -25.53 -16.70
C LYS A 118 -4.41 -24.33 -16.15
N VAL A 119 -3.20 -24.09 -16.65
CA VAL A 119 -2.37 -22.95 -16.21
C VAL A 119 -3.08 -21.63 -16.48
N SER A 120 -3.71 -21.46 -17.66
CA SER A 120 -4.46 -20.25 -17.98
C SER A 120 -5.63 -20.03 -17.02
N LEU A 121 -6.34 -21.09 -16.64
CA LEU A 121 -7.43 -21.03 -15.67
C LEU A 121 -6.94 -20.67 -14.27
N ASP A 122 -5.83 -21.29 -13.83
CA ASP A 122 -5.25 -21.04 -12.51
C ASP A 122 -4.75 -19.59 -12.39
N GLU A 123 -4.11 -19.03 -13.42
CA GLU A 123 -3.68 -17.64 -13.44
C GLU A 123 -4.87 -16.67 -13.49
N THR A 124 -5.92 -17.02 -14.23
CA THR A 124 -7.17 -16.21 -14.24
C THR A 124 -7.83 -16.19 -12.86
N ASN A 125 -7.92 -17.33 -12.19
CA ASN A 125 -8.44 -17.42 -10.83
C ASN A 125 -7.57 -16.64 -9.83
N ARG A 126 -6.26 -16.63 -10.01
CA ARG A 126 -5.32 -15.82 -9.22
C ARG A 126 -5.60 -14.33 -9.41
N MET A 127 -5.78 -13.88 -10.66
CA MET A 127 -6.11 -12.47 -10.95
C MET A 127 -7.46 -12.07 -10.34
N MET A 128 -8.47 -12.91 -10.41
CA MET A 128 -9.79 -12.64 -9.80
C MET A 128 -9.68 -12.45 -8.28
N ARG A 129 -8.91 -13.29 -7.60
CA ARG A 129 -8.64 -13.11 -6.15
C ARG A 129 -7.94 -11.78 -5.88
N MET A 130 -6.91 -11.44 -6.63
CA MET A 130 -6.18 -10.19 -6.49
C MET A 130 -7.09 -8.97 -6.67
N VAL A 131 -7.96 -8.97 -7.69
CA VAL A 131 -8.94 -7.88 -7.89
C VAL A 131 -9.92 -7.79 -6.72
N THR A 132 -10.38 -8.91 -6.20
CA THR A 132 -11.27 -8.94 -5.03
C THR A 132 -10.59 -8.33 -3.81
N ASP A 133 -9.32 -8.70 -3.55
CA ASP A 133 -8.54 -8.16 -2.43
C ASP A 133 -8.33 -6.64 -2.56
N LEU A 134 -8.06 -6.14 -3.77
CA LEU A 134 -7.95 -4.71 -4.05
C LEU A 134 -9.25 -3.96 -3.80
N LEU A 135 -10.40 -4.52 -4.19
CA LEU A 135 -11.70 -3.92 -3.93
C LEU A 135 -12.02 -3.89 -2.43
N HIS A 136 -11.62 -4.92 -1.69
CA HIS A 136 -11.74 -4.94 -0.22
C HIS A 136 -10.90 -3.84 0.41
N LEU A 137 -9.64 -3.68 0.00
CA LEU A 137 -8.75 -2.63 0.49
C LEU A 137 -9.33 -1.23 0.23
N SER A 138 -9.78 -0.97 -1.01
CA SER A 138 -10.40 0.32 -1.38
C SER A 138 -11.65 0.67 -0.56
N ARG A 139 -12.41 -0.33 -0.10
CA ARG A 139 -13.58 -0.10 0.76
C ARG A 139 -13.19 0.25 2.20
N ILE A 140 -12.09 -0.29 2.70
CA ILE A 140 -11.56 0.03 4.04
C ILE A 140 -11.10 1.48 4.08
N ASP A 141 -10.35 1.94 3.07
CA ASP A 141 -9.83 3.31 2.98
C ASP A 141 -10.96 4.36 2.93
N ASN A 142 -12.10 4.04 2.36
CA ASN A 142 -13.23 4.97 2.25
C ASN A 142 -14.11 5.04 3.52
N ALA A 143 -13.72 4.43 4.64
CA ALA A 143 -14.42 4.44 5.94
C ALA A 143 -15.94 4.13 5.86
N THR A 144 -16.43 3.53 4.79
CA THR A 144 -17.85 3.29 4.52
C THR A 144 -18.32 1.89 4.91
N SER A 145 -17.44 1.02 5.35
CA SER A 145 -17.84 -0.30 5.82
C SER A 145 -18.30 -0.22 7.28
N HIS A 146 -19.60 -0.19 7.50
CA HIS A 146 -20.15 -0.49 8.82
C HIS A 146 -19.70 -1.91 9.21
N LEU A 147 -19.02 -2.01 10.36
CA LEU A 147 -18.70 -3.30 10.97
C LEU A 147 -19.99 -3.85 11.60
N ASP A 148 -20.33 -5.09 11.28
CA ASP A 148 -21.44 -5.81 11.93
C ASP A 148 -20.89 -6.50 13.18
N VAL A 149 -20.76 -5.71 14.24
CA VAL A 149 -20.10 -6.11 15.49
C VAL A 149 -21.08 -6.85 16.39
N GLU A 150 -20.73 -8.06 16.79
CA GLU A 150 -21.49 -8.89 17.72
C GLU A 150 -20.61 -9.38 18.89
N LEU A 151 -21.23 -9.58 20.06
CA LEU A 151 -20.55 -10.12 21.23
C LEU A 151 -20.44 -11.65 21.10
N ILE A 152 -19.23 -12.17 20.93
CA ILE A 152 -18.99 -13.60 20.74
C ILE A 152 -17.97 -14.16 21.75
N ASN A 153 -18.02 -15.47 21.95
CA ASN A 153 -16.98 -16.21 22.65
C ASN A 153 -15.81 -16.45 21.68
N PHE A 154 -14.78 -15.61 21.78
CA PHE A 154 -13.61 -15.65 20.90
C PHE A 154 -12.84 -16.97 20.99
N THR A 155 -12.75 -17.59 22.19
CA THR A 155 -12.09 -18.89 22.35
C THR A 155 -12.78 -19.98 21.54
N ALA A 156 -14.11 -20.00 21.53
CA ALA A 156 -14.88 -20.93 20.70
C ALA A 156 -14.75 -20.61 19.21
N PHE A 157 -14.79 -19.34 18.85
CA PHE A 157 -14.65 -18.85 17.47
C PHE A 157 -13.31 -19.22 16.87
N ILE A 158 -12.17 -18.91 17.54
CA ILE A 158 -10.84 -19.27 17.05
C ILE A 158 -10.66 -20.77 16.92
N THR A 159 -11.19 -21.53 17.89
CA THR A 159 -11.16 -23.00 17.85
C THR A 159 -11.91 -23.54 16.61
N PHE A 160 -13.06 -22.97 16.29
CA PHE A 160 -13.83 -23.32 15.09
C PHE A 160 -13.05 -23.05 13.81
N ILE A 161 -12.44 -21.85 13.69
CA ILE A 161 -11.64 -21.46 12.51
C ILE A 161 -10.45 -22.42 12.34
N LEU A 162 -9.69 -22.68 13.41
CA LEU A 162 -8.52 -23.56 13.34
C LEU A 162 -8.90 -25.01 13.01
N ASN A 163 -10.03 -25.51 13.54
CA ASN A 163 -10.53 -26.84 13.17
C ASN A 163 -10.99 -26.92 11.71
N ARG A 164 -11.62 -25.86 11.19
CA ARG A 164 -11.97 -25.77 9.79
C ARG A 164 -10.71 -25.79 8.90
N PHE A 165 -9.72 -25.03 9.30
CA PHE A 165 -8.45 -24.93 8.60
C PHE A 165 -7.73 -26.30 8.54
N ASP A 166 -7.65 -27.03 9.65
CA ASP A 166 -7.06 -28.38 9.69
C ASP A 166 -7.81 -29.38 8.77
N LYS A 167 -9.16 -29.27 8.69
CA LYS A 167 -9.98 -30.16 7.84
C LYS A 167 -9.89 -29.87 6.34
N MET A 168 -9.62 -28.62 5.97
CA MET A 168 -9.47 -28.22 4.56
C MET A 168 -8.16 -28.71 3.95
N ARG A 169 -7.21 -29.18 4.79
CA ARG A 169 -5.96 -29.77 4.35
C ARG A 169 -6.23 -31.18 3.80
N GLY A 170 -5.93 -31.34 2.50
CA GLY A 170 -5.95 -32.66 1.87
C GLY A 170 -4.74 -33.49 2.30
N PRO A 171 -4.81 -34.82 2.18
CA PRO A 171 -3.67 -35.71 2.44
C PRO A 171 -2.49 -35.51 1.48
N ASP A 172 -2.67 -34.76 0.39
CA ASP A 172 -1.69 -34.54 -0.69
C ASP A 172 -1.01 -33.17 -0.62
N GLU A 173 -1.15 -32.39 0.46
CA GLU A 173 -0.43 -31.12 0.57
C GLU A 173 1.06 -31.34 0.77
N GLU A 174 1.88 -30.79 -0.12
CA GLU A 174 3.34 -30.93 -0.17
C GLU A 174 4.04 -30.36 1.08
N LYS A 175 3.46 -29.37 1.76
CA LYS A 175 4.04 -28.76 2.95
C LYS A 175 3.59 -29.44 4.25
N LYS A 176 4.55 -29.96 5.01
CA LYS A 176 4.35 -30.45 6.36
C LYS A 176 4.55 -29.32 7.34
N TYR A 177 3.51 -28.94 8.08
CA TYR A 177 3.59 -28.00 9.21
C TYR A 177 2.72 -28.51 10.37
N GLU A 178 3.07 -28.11 11.58
CA GLU A 178 2.32 -28.41 12.78
C GLU A 178 1.59 -27.16 13.27
N LEU A 179 0.28 -27.24 13.48
CA LEU A 179 -0.50 -26.15 14.07
C LEU A 179 -0.51 -26.29 15.59
N VAL A 180 0.40 -25.61 16.26
CA VAL A 180 0.46 -25.56 17.74
C VAL A 180 -0.57 -24.58 18.27
N ARG A 181 -1.42 -25.03 19.20
CA ARG A 181 -2.50 -24.24 19.79
C ARG A 181 -2.17 -23.90 21.22
N ASP A 182 -1.81 -22.65 21.46
CA ASP A 182 -1.47 -22.14 22.79
C ASP A 182 -2.35 -20.91 23.11
N TYR A 183 -3.54 -21.17 23.62
CA TYR A 183 -4.49 -20.14 24.06
C TYR A 183 -5.34 -20.63 25.23
N PRO A 184 -5.88 -19.73 26.08
CA PRO A 184 -6.67 -20.08 27.27
C PRO A 184 -7.90 -20.93 26.91
N ILE A 185 -8.19 -21.94 27.73
CA ILE A 185 -9.41 -22.74 27.61
C ILE A 185 -10.63 -21.95 28.12
N THR A 186 -10.40 -20.91 28.93
CA THR A 186 -11.45 -20.08 29.49
C THR A 186 -12.11 -19.24 28.38
N SER A 187 -13.44 -19.06 28.49
CA SER A 187 -14.20 -18.24 27.57
C SER A 187 -13.79 -16.77 27.63
N VAL A 188 -13.30 -16.24 26.51
CA VAL A 188 -13.00 -14.82 26.33
C VAL A 188 -14.08 -14.22 25.45
N TRP A 189 -14.82 -13.23 25.96
CA TRP A 189 -15.88 -12.56 25.24
C TRP A 189 -15.40 -11.23 24.69
N ILE A 190 -15.60 -10.99 23.39
CA ILE A 190 -15.22 -9.75 22.72
C ILE A 190 -16.29 -9.34 21.68
N GLU A 191 -16.34 -8.07 21.36
CA GLU A 191 -17.18 -7.53 20.31
C GLU A 191 -16.38 -7.44 19.00
N ILE A 192 -16.76 -8.21 17.99
CA ILE A 192 -16.12 -8.26 16.68
C ILE A 192 -17.12 -8.52 15.56
N ASP A 193 -16.75 -8.13 14.35
CA ASP A 193 -17.35 -8.60 13.11
C ASP A 193 -16.72 -9.97 12.76
N THR A 194 -17.52 -11.03 12.86
CA THR A 194 -17.06 -12.42 12.69
C THR A 194 -16.58 -12.71 11.28
N ASP A 195 -17.19 -12.10 10.26
CA ASP A 195 -16.81 -12.29 8.85
C ASP A 195 -15.44 -11.64 8.59
N LYS A 196 -15.24 -10.40 9.07
CA LYS A 196 -13.98 -9.68 8.92
C LYS A 196 -12.86 -10.35 9.72
N MET A 197 -13.14 -10.79 10.94
CA MET A 197 -12.15 -11.48 11.76
C MET A 197 -11.77 -12.84 11.14
N THR A 198 -12.73 -13.57 10.58
CA THR A 198 -12.45 -14.80 9.81
C THR A 198 -11.49 -14.52 8.67
N GLN A 199 -11.73 -13.47 7.88
CA GLN A 199 -10.85 -13.07 6.78
C GLN A 199 -9.43 -12.73 7.26
N VAL A 200 -9.31 -12.02 8.39
CA VAL A 200 -8.00 -11.69 8.99
C VAL A 200 -7.23 -12.96 9.35
N ILE A 201 -7.89 -13.90 10.07
CA ILE A 201 -7.26 -15.12 10.54
C ILE A 201 -6.87 -16.01 9.34
N ASP A 202 -7.75 -16.19 8.37
CA ASP A 202 -7.49 -16.97 7.14
C ASP A 202 -6.27 -16.40 6.38
N ASN A 203 -6.18 -15.07 6.25
CA ASN A 203 -5.04 -14.41 5.61
C ASN A 203 -3.73 -14.65 6.36
N ILE A 204 -3.75 -14.56 7.70
CA ILE A 204 -2.57 -14.80 8.54
C ILE A 204 -2.11 -16.25 8.42
N LEU A 205 -3.04 -17.21 8.53
CA LEU A 205 -2.74 -18.64 8.43
C LEU A 205 -2.18 -19.00 7.06
N ASN A 206 -2.79 -18.53 5.97
CA ASN A 206 -2.32 -18.76 4.61
C ASN A 206 -0.93 -18.15 4.38
N ASN A 207 -0.67 -16.95 4.88
CA ASN A 207 0.64 -16.32 4.80
C ASN A 207 1.69 -17.09 5.62
N ALA A 208 1.33 -17.53 6.82
CA ALA A 208 2.22 -18.33 7.66
C ALA A 208 2.66 -19.61 6.93
N ILE A 209 1.73 -20.33 6.29
CA ILE A 209 2.07 -21.53 5.50
C ILE A 209 2.94 -21.18 4.29
N LYS A 210 2.56 -20.15 3.56
CA LYS A 210 3.25 -19.76 2.31
C LYS A 210 4.72 -19.41 2.56
N TYR A 211 5.02 -18.73 3.67
CA TYR A 211 6.34 -18.18 3.95
C TYR A 211 7.12 -18.96 5.02
N SER A 212 6.53 -19.96 5.67
CA SER A 212 7.27 -20.86 6.57
C SER A 212 8.14 -21.84 5.76
N PRO A 213 9.36 -22.15 6.25
CA PRO A 213 10.14 -23.27 5.71
C PRO A 213 9.41 -24.59 5.97
N ASP A 214 9.80 -25.65 5.25
CA ASP A 214 9.26 -26.99 5.47
C ASP A 214 9.74 -27.53 6.84
N GLY A 215 8.81 -27.95 7.68
CA GLY A 215 9.05 -28.55 9.00
C GLY A 215 8.70 -27.68 10.16
#